data_4c411f62077734e88ba60084a6b93e68
#
_entry.id   4c411f62077734e88ba60084a6b93e68
#
_cell.length_a   1.000
_cell.length_b   1.000
_cell.length_c   1.000
_cell.angle_alpha   90.00
_cell.angle_beta   90.00
_cell.angle_gamma   90.00
#
_symmetry.space_group_name_H-M   'P 1'
#
loop_
_entity.id
_entity.type
_entity.pdbx_description
1 polymer ?
#
loop_
_entity_poly.entity_id
_entity_poly.type
_entity_poly.pdbx_seq_one_letter_code
_entity_poly.pdbx_strand_id
1 'polypeptide(L)'
;MKIMKRITLLLVLSALALQPALCGNVWDEGSTPLDLDRTLRLNYVFSGTSKTQEIALAELCSIDGWAGRRVNMDKLPLRGNGQIIMEVRSTEDGDFDRVVYMTSFSTLFQEWQATEEATTTRKAFENVFLVPMPSVEARITVRLFDFHGNVSSEMKHVVKPGDILIRPVGNEATPHEWIWKGGENLENELDQEHRIDIAIVAEGYTEEEMNLFMADAREAMSSLWAHEPFGSLKERFNVVCVKSPSKESEVSVPRRKLWKDTAVGSHFDTFYSDRYLTTLNLFRLHDILAGIPYEHIIILANTNTYGGGGIYNSYTLTTAHHPGFRPVVVHEFGHSFAGLADEYYYDDQYEEQYYPDTEPWEQNITTMKDFSSKWEDMVGKKFSNQVSAVDWRGKKPDPGTVTVGTYEGGGYQSKGVWRGSLDCRMNTNSFPAFCPVCQRAIGRMIEFYTVETD
;
A
#
# COMPACT_ATOMS: atom_id res chain seq x y z
N MET A 1 71.82 64.11 35.59
CA MET A 1 70.59 64.67 34.95
C MET A 1 70.21 63.79 33.81
N LYS A 2 69.35 62.79 34.06
CA LYS A 2 68.81 61.85 33.04
C LYS A 2 67.33 61.66 33.34
N ILE A 3 66.53 62.09 32.45
CA ILE A 3 65.05 62.02 32.46
C ILE A 3 64.68 60.62 32.08
N MET A 4 64.05 59.85 32.94
CA MET A 4 63.46 58.56 32.66
C MET A 4 62.01 58.77 32.22
N LYS A 5 61.72 58.48 30.97
CA LYS A 5 60.34 58.40 30.46
C LYS A 5 59.71 57.04 30.84
N ARG A 6 58.66 57.08 31.67
CA ARG A 6 57.81 55.93 31.95
C ARG A 6 56.86 55.71 30.73
N ILE A 7 56.97 54.57 30.12
CA ILE A 7 56.04 54.10 29.11
C ILE A 7 54.94 53.27 29.85
N THR A 8 53.72 53.75 29.86
CA THR A 8 52.58 53.04 30.40
C THR A 8 52.00 52.14 29.28
N LEU A 9 52.15 50.83 29.45
CA LEU A 9 51.60 49.84 28.53
C LEU A 9 50.11 49.60 28.88
N LEU A 10 49.15 50.08 28.05
CA LEU A 10 47.76 49.77 28.17
C LEU A 10 47.53 48.38 27.56
N LEU A 11 47.23 47.39 28.40
CA LEU A 11 46.72 46.10 27.99
C LEU A 11 45.21 46.27 27.67
N VAL A 12 44.86 46.25 26.37
CA VAL A 12 43.47 46.10 25.92
C VAL A 12 43.17 44.61 25.93
N LEU A 13 42.48 44.15 26.96
CA LEU A 13 41.82 42.82 26.93
C LEU A 13 40.63 42.91 25.99
N SER A 14 40.80 42.39 24.76
CA SER A 14 39.66 42.06 23.88
C SER A 14 39.00 40.79 24.44
N ALA A 15 37.87 40.95 25.14
CA ALA A 15 36.99 39.85 25.43
C ALA A 15 36.36 39.38 24.09
N LEU A 16 36.91 38.33 23.54
CA LEU A 16 36.16 37.53 22.53
C LEU A 16 34.97 36.90 23.27
N ALA A 17 33.82 37.54 23.14
CA ALA A 17 32.53 36.85 23.41
C ALA A 17 32.45 35.71 22.43
N LEU A 18 32.62 34.46 22.89
CA LEU A 18 32.11 33.28 22.18
C LEU A 18 30.58 33.45 22.11
N GLN A 19 30.10 33.93 20.98
CA GLN A 19 28.68 33.73 20.64
C GLN A 19 28.50 32.23 20.51
N PRO A 20 27.51 31.62 21.19
CA PRO A 20 27.12 30.26 20.86
C PRO A 20 26.72 30.33 19.40
N ALA A 21 27.33 29.47 18.57
CA ALA A 21 26.84 29.23 17.22
C ALA A 21 25.37 28.83 17.38
N LEU A 22 24.48 29.74 17.00
CA LEU A 22 23.09 29.41 16.76
C LEU A 22 23.15 28.36 15.65
N CYS A 23 23.03 27.08 16.03
CA CYS A 23 22.77 25.99 15.12
C CYS A 23 21.44 26.37 14.44
N GLY A 24 21.52 26.99 13.28
CA GLY A 24 20.35 27.40 12.52
C GLY A 24 19.59 26.13 12.12
N ASN A 25 18.26 26.19 12.18
CA ASN A 25 17.45 25.19 11.51
C ASN A 25 17.95 25.09 10.06
N VAL A 26 18.19 23.88 9.56
CA VAL A 26 18.62 23.63 8.18
C VAL A 26 17.55 24.10 7.19
N TRP A 27 16.36 24.41 7.69
CA TRP A 27 15.17 24.75 6.92
C TRP A 27 14.71 26.18 7.24
N ASP A 28 14.47 26.98 6.20
CA ASP A 28 13.69 28.19 6.33
C ASP A 28 12.25 27.86 6.75
N GLU A 29 11.62 28.69 7.59
CA GLU A 29 10.19 28.54 7.91
C GLU A 29 9.38 28.54 6.60
N GLY A 30 8.79 27.38 6.24
CA GLY A 30 8.03 27.18 5.00
C GLY A 30 8.71 26.31 3.93
N SER A 31 9.99 25.91 4.07
CA SER A 31 10.61 24.95 3.17
C SER A 31 10.29 23.50 3.61
N THR A 32 9.89 22.67 2.64
CA THR A 32 9.73 21.23 2.86
C THR A 32 11.01 20.49 2.49
N PRO A 33 11.46 19.49 3.27
CA PRO A 33 12.60 18.65 2.91
C PRO A 33 12.29 17.64 1.81
N LEU A 34 11.12 17.74 1.18
CA LEU A 34 10.63 16.85 0.14
C LEU A 34 10.42 17.64 -1.16
N ASP A 35 10.82 17.06 -2.25
CA ASP A 35 10.57 17.52 -3.61
C ASP A 35 9.37 16.74 -4.16
N LEU A 36 8.19 17.38 -4.17
CA LEU A 36 6.94 16.77 -4.63
C LEU A 36 6.78 16.82 -6.17
N ASP A 37 7.76 17.33 -6.89
CA ASP A 37 7.83 17.22 -8.34
C ASP A 37 8.53 15.94 -8.79
N ARG A 38 9.01 15.13 -7.86
CA ARG A 38 9.69 13.85 -8.13
C ARG A 38 9.35 12.76 -7.13
N THR A 39 9.32 11.53 -7.62
CA THR A 39 9.21 10.30 -6.84
C THR A 39 10.57 9.62 -6.74
N LEU A 40 10.92 9.15 -5.55
CA LEU A 40 11.99 8.19 -5.33
C LEU A 40 11.37 6.79 -5.28
N ARG A 41 11.70 5.95 -6.24
CA ARG A 41 11.32 4.55 -6.27
C ARG A 41 12.43 3.72 -5.60
N LEU A 42 12.04 2.95 -4.60
CA LEU A 42 12.90 2.08 -3.80
C LEU A 42 12.67 0.63 -4.24
N ASN A 43 13.64 0.02 -4.89
CA ASN A 43 13.61 -1.38 -5.31
C ASN A 43 14.38 -2.21 -4.29
N TYR A 44 13.67 -3.11 -3.58
CA TYR A 44 14.29 -4.03 -2.62
C TYR A 44 14.05 -5.48 -3.01
N VAL A 45 14.93 -6.35 -2.52
CA VAL A 45 14.73 -7.80 -2.50
C VAL A 45 14.64 -8.23 -1.04
N PHE A 46 13.51 -8.83 -0.67
CA PHE A 46 13.35 -9.48 0.63
C PHE A 46 13.58 -10.97 0.47
N SER A 47 14.36 -11.57 1.35
CA SER A 47 14.70 -12.98 1.28
C SER A 47 14.77 -13.63 2.65
N GLY A 48 14.61 -14.95 2.69
CA GLY A 48 14.70 -15.67 3.95
C GLY A 48 14.10 -17.07 3.90
N THR A 49 13.72 -17.54 5.07
CA THR A 49 13.04 -18.81 5.33
C THR A 49 11.84 -18.54 6.24
N SER A 50 11.13 -19.55 6.69
CA SER A 50 10.07 -19.41 7.71
C SER A 50 10.57 -18.77 9.03
N LYS A 51 11.88 -18.68 9.26
CA LYS A 51 12.49 -18.21 10.53
C LYS A 51 13.39 -16.98 10.36
N THR A 52 13.70 -16.57 9.13
CA THR A 52 14.66 -15.49 8.87
C THR A 52 14.11 -14.54 7.83
N GLN A 53 14.35 -13.27 8.04
CA GLN A 53 14.04 -12.20 7.08
C GLN A 53 15.29 -11.35 6.84
N GLU A 54 15.59 -11.08 5.59
CA GLU A 54 16.71 -10.23 5.17
C GLU A 54 16.22 -9.25 4.11
N ILE A 55 16.75 -8.03 4.18
CA ILE A 55 16.40 -6.92 3.29
C ILE A 55 17.67 -6.55 2.51
N ALA A 56 17.57 -6.46 1.20
CA ALA A 56 18.63 -5.98 0.32
C ALA A 56 18.11 -4.87 -0.58
N LEU A 57 18.84 -3.75 -0.66
CA LEU A 57 18.60 -2.70 -1.66
C LEU A 57 19.09 -3.20 -3.02
N ALA A 58 18.20 -3.21 -4.02
CA ALA A 58 18.55 -3.57 -5.39
C ALA A 58 18.89 -2.33 -6.22
N GLU A 59 18.05 -1.31 -6.21
CA GLU A 59 18.21 -0.11 -7.02
C GLU A 59 17.39 1.06 -6.47
N LEU A 60 17.83 2.27 -6.75
CA LEU A 60 17.08 3.50 -6.58
C LEU A 60 16.77 4.11 -7.95
N CYS A 61 15.52 4.51 -8.18
CA CYS A 61 15.13 5.22 -9.40
C CYS A 61 14.43 6.53 -9.06
N SER A 62 14.50 7.51 -9.98
CA SER A 62 13.70 8.73 -9.93
C SER A 62 12.65 8.74 -11.03
N ILE A 63 11.45 9.21 -10.69
CA ILE A 63 10.33 9.39 -11.62
C ILE A 63 9.86 10.84 -11.50
N ASP A 64 9.52 11.48 -12.61
CA ASP A 64 8.95 12.82 -12.59
C ASP A 64 7.53 12.80 -11.99
N GLY A 65 7.23 13.77 -11.12
CA GLY A 65 5.97 13.88 -10.40
C GLY A 65 5.91 13.01 -9.13
N TRP A 66 5.11 13.44 -8.18
CA TRP A 66 4.70 12.69 -6.99
C TRP A 66 3.18 12.55 -6.99
N ALA A 67 2.69 11.34 -7.21
CA ALA A 67 1.27 11.02 -7.24
C ALA A 67 0.73 10.54 -5.90
N GLY A 68 1.60 10.28 -4.92
CA GLY A 68 1.20 9.83 -3.60
C GLY A 68 0.61 10.94 -2.73
N ARG A 69 0.08 10.54 -1.57
CA ARG A 69 -0.55 11.46 -0.64
C ARG A 69 0.34 12.66 -0.29
N ARG A 70 -0.29 13.82 -0.08
CA ARG A 70 0.36 15.08 0.32
C ARG A 70 0.01 15.50 1.76
N VAL A 71 -0.90 14.76 2.40
CA VAL A 71 -1.32 14.92 3.79
C VAL A 71 -0.86 13.73 4.64
N ASN A 72 -0.77 13.88 5.95
CA ASN A 72 -0.37 12.83 6.90
C ASN A 72 0.93 12.11 6.51
N MET A 73 1.89 12.84 5.92
CA MET A 73 3.07 12.23 5.30
C MET A 73 3.99 11.55 6.31
N ASP A 74 4.05 12.06 7.53
CA ASP A 74 4.83 11.56 8.66
C ASP A 74 4.04 10.62 9.59
N LYS A 75 2.85 10.17 9.16
CA LYS A 75 1.95 9.28 9.91
C LYS A 75 1.73 7.95 9.17
N LEU A 76 1.31 6.93 9.91
CA LEU A 76 0.92 5.62 9.38
C LEU A 76 -0.59 5.40 9.57
N PRO A 77 -1.30 4.94 8.54
CA PRO A 77 -2.71 4.59 8.70
C PRO A 77 -2.89 3.27 9.45
N LEU A 78 -1.97 2.33 9.21
CA LEU A 78 -1.94 0.98 9.80
C LEU A 78 -0.48 0.60 10.07
N ARG A 79 -0.25 -0.35 10.98
CA ARG A 79 1.09 -0.88 11.22
C ARG A 79 1.62 -1.64 10.02
N GLY A 80 0.78 -2.48 9.39
CA GLY A 80 1.18 -3.42 8.35
C GLY A 80 2.12 -4.53 8.84
N ASN A 81 2.66 -5.28 7.89
CA ASN A 81 3.71 -6.29 8.12
C ASN A 81 5.13 -5.73 7.88
N GLY A 82 5.23 -4.50 7.39
CA GLY A 82 6.47 -3.78 7.22
C GLY A 82 6.24 -2.28 7.10
N GLN A 83 7.32 -1.51 7.21
CA GLN A 83 7.29 -0.04 7.18
C GLN A 83 8.50 0.52 6.45
N ILE A 84 8.28 1.63 5.74
CA ILE A 84 9.32 2.54 5.25
C ILE A 84 9.22 3.82 6.07
N ILE A 85 10.33 4.29 6.59
CA ILE A 85 10.43 5.55 7.34
C ILE A 85 11.53 6.38 6.70
N MET A 86 11.23 7.62 6.32
CA MET A 86 12.19 8.58 5.82
C MET A 86 12.42 9.65 6.88
N GLU A 87 13.69 9.84 7.23
CA GLU A 87 14.13 10.80 8.24
C GLU A 87 15.16 11.74 7.65
N VAL A 88 15.11 13.00 8.06
CA VAL A 88 16.10 14.03 7.72
C VAL A 88 16.73 14.60 9.00
N ARG A 89 17.83 15.34 8.86
CA ARG A 89 18.43 16.05 9.99
C ARG A 89 17.68 17.35 10.27
N SER A 90 17.40 17.62 11.53
CA SER A 90 16.86 18.92 11.96
C SER A 90 17.92 20.01 11.96
N THR A 91 19.20 19.64 12.14
CA THR A 91 20.36 20.56 12.12
C THR A 91 21.46 19.98 11.24
N GLU A 92 22.32 20.84 10.65
CA GLU A 92 23.34 20.45 9.68
C GLU A 92 24.31 19.37 10.21
N ASP A 93 24.70 19.46 11.47
CA ASP A 93 25.60 18.50 12.13
C ASP A 93 24.86 17.48 13.01
N GLY A 94 23.52 17.47 12.97
CA GLY A 94 22.67 16.59 13.79
C GLY A 94 22.54 15.17 13.24
N ASP A 95 21.90 14.30 14.03
CA ASP A 95 21.49 12.98 13.55
C ASP A 95 20.19 13.10 12.72
N PHE A 96 19.80 12.02 12.03
CA PHE A 96 18.50 11.90 11.38
C PHE A 96 17.43 11.70 12.47
N ASP A 97 16.73 12.76 12.82
CA ASP A 97 15.84 12.85 13.99
C ASP A 97 14.43 13.35 13.66
N ARG A 98 14.21 13.80 12.41
CA ARG A 98 12.91 14.29 11.95
C ARG A 98 12.31 13.36 10.89
N VAL A 99 11.22 12.69 11.23
CA VAL A 99 10.43 11.91 10.25
C VAL A 99 9.72 12.87 9.31
N VAL A 100 9.82 12.63 8.01
CA VAL A 100 9.19 13.45 6.95
C VAL A 100 8.25 12.65 6.05
N TYR A 101 8.39 11.32 6.03
CA TYR A 101 7.49 10.44 5.33
C TYR A 101 7.49 9.05 5.96
N MET A 102 6.31 8.43 6.04
CA MET A 102 6.15 7.04 6.46
C MET A 102 5.13 6.33 5.57
N THR A 103 5.33 5.04 5.34
CA THR A 103 4.33 4.17 4.75
C THR A 103 4.45 2.76 5.31
N SER A 104 3.35 2.01 5.30
CA SER A 104 3.30 0.61 5.73
C SER A 104 2.80 -0.28 4.61
N PHE A 105 3.13 -1.57 4.68
CA PHE A 105 2.86 -2.53 3.61
C PHE A 105 2.73 -3.96 4.14
N SER A 106 2.24 -4.87 3.29
CA SER A 106 2.45 -6.32 3.39
C SER A 106 3.16 -6.83 2.14
N THR A 107 3.63 -8.08 2.16
CA THR A 107 4.38 -8.64 1.03
C THR A 107 4.09 -10.13 0.82
N LEU A 108 4.15 -10.57 -0.44
CA LEU A 108 4.12 -12.00 -0.77
C LEU A 108 5.25 -12.81 -0.11
N PHE A 109 6.39 -12.16 0.18
CA PHE A 109 7.48 -12.81 0.91
C PHE A 109 7.01 -13.28 2.30
N GLN A 110 6.32 -12.43 3.04
CA GLN A 110 5.85 -12.75 4.39
C GLN A 110 4.70 -13.78 4.38
N GLU A 111 3.82 -13.74 3.38
CA GLU A 111 2.82 -14.79 3.17
C GLU A 111 3.47 -16.14 2.84
N TRP A 112 4.48 -16.14 1.95
CA TRP A 112 5.25 -17.35 1.65
C TRP A 112 5.95 -17.94 2.88
N GLN A 113 6.37 -17.11 3.83
CA GLN A 113 7.02 -17.58 5.06
C GLN A 113 6.11 -18.47 5.93
N ALA A 114 4.79 -18.35 5.81
CA ALA A 114 3.81 -19.20 6.46
C ALA A 114 3.64 -20.58 5.79
N THR A 115 4.24 -20.81 4.62
CA THR A 115 4.11 -22.08 3.89
C THR A 115 5.06 -23.16 4.40
N GLU A 116 4.73 -24.44 4.13
CA GLU A 116 5.62 -25.56 4.42
C GLU A 116 6.94 -25.45 3.65
N GLU A 117 6.92 -24.98 2.40
CA GLU A 117 8.11 -24.78 1.58
C GLU A 117 9.14 -23.88 2.27
N ALA A 118 8.71 -22.84 2.96
CA ALA A 118 9.60 -21.90 3.65
C ALA A 118 10.37 -22.53 4.80
N THR A 119 9.93 -23.69 5.33
CA THR A 119 10.64 -24.40 6.41
C THR A 119 11.95 -25.03 5.94
N THR A 120 12.06 -25.32 4.65
CA THR A 120 13.20 -26.05 4.06
C THR A 120 13.91 -25.27 2.97
N THR A 121 13.26 -24.24 2.41
CA THR A 121 13.75 -23.48 1.25
C THR A 121 14.00 -22.03 1.64
N ARG A 122 15.01 -21.41 1.02
CA ARG A 122 15.22 -19.96 1.05
C ARG A 122 14.81 -19.36 -0.27
N LYS A 123 13.95 -18.35 -0.25
CA LYS A 123 13.52 -17.60 -1.46
C LYS A 123 13.76 -16.12 -1.33
N ALA A 124 13.74 -15.44 -2.46
CA ALA A 124 13.86 -14.00 -2.58
C ALA A 124 12.70 -13.46 -3.43
N PHE A 125 12.17 -12.29 -3.03
CA PHE A 125 11.03 -11.64 -3.65
C PHE A 125 11.34 -10.17 -3.91
N GLU A 126 10.97 -9.69 -5.09
CA GLU A 126 11.01 -8.27 -5.43
C GLU A 126 9.98 -7.50 -4.61
N ASN A 127 10.35 -6.30 -4.17
CA ASN A 127 9.45 -5.34 -3.53
C ASN A 127 9.78 -3.95 -4.02
N VAL A 128 8.77 -3.14 -4.28
CA VAL A 128 8.91 -1.76 -4.75
C VAL A 128 8.07 -0.85 -3.88
N PHE A 129 8.67 0.27 -3.48
CA PHE A 129 7.96 1.30 -2.74
C PHE A 129 8.22 2.66 -3.39
N LEU A 130 7.19 3.48 -3.46
CA LEU A 130 7.26 4.86 -3.89
C LEU A 130 7.23 5.77 -2.67
N VAL A 131 8.16 6.71 -2.64
CA VAL A 131 8.21 7.77 -1.63
C VAL A 131 8.49 9.10 -2.33
N PRO A 132 8.11 10.25 -1.77
CA PRO A 132 8.52 11.53 -2.36
C PRO A 132 10.04 11.65 -2.37
N MET A 133 10.60 12.29 -3.38
CA MET A 133 12.05 12.51 -3.46
C MET A 133 12.48 13.46 -2.32
N PRO A 134 13.48 13.09 -1.50
CA PRO A 134 14.00 14.04 -0.53
C PRO A 134 14.77 15.16 -1.26
N SER A 135 14.60 16.41 -0.85
CA SER A 135 15.36 17.55 -1.37
C SER A 135 16.74 17.69 -0.70
N VAL A 136 16.98 16.92 0.35
CA VAL A 136 18.22 16.86 1.12
C VAL A 136 18.63 15.43 1.41
N GLU A 137 19.79 15.23 2.03
CA GLU A 137 20.20 13.90 2.50
C GLU A 137 19.19 13.34 3.49
N ALA A 138 18.68 12.15 3.20
CA ALA A 138 17.68 11.46 4.01
C ALA A 138 18.10 10.03 4.35
N ARG A 139 17.74 9.57 5.54
CA ARG A 139 17.88 8.16 5.93
C ARG A 139 16.57 7.43 5.67
N ILE A 140 16.65 6.35 4.91
CA ILE A 140 15.54 5.43 4.72
C ILE A 140 15.74 4.24 5.67
N THR A 141 14.75 4.00 6.52
CA THR A 141 14.66 2.81 7.38
C THR A 141 13.56 1.91 6.86
N VAL A 142 13.92 0.66 6.56
CA VAL A 142 12.98 -0.40 6.16
C VAL A 142 12.89 -1.41 7.29
N ARG A 143 11.66 -1.71 7.74
CA ARG A 143 11.40 -2.70 8.81
C ARG A 143 10.46 -3.78 8.31
N LEU A 144 10.73 -5.03 8.69
CA LEU A 144 9.81 -6.14 8.57
C LEU A 144 9.46 -6.63 9.98
N PHE A 145 8.20 -7.01 10.15
CA PHE A 145 7.70 -7.55 11.41
C PHE A 145 7.48 -9.05 11.31
N ASP A 146 7.62 -9.75 12.42
CA ASP A 146 7.18 -11.13 12.58
C ASP A 146 5.66 -11.18 12.86
N PHE A 147 5.11 -12.38 12.95
CA PHE A 147 3.68 -12.59 13.25
C PHE A 147 3.25 -12.12 14.65
N HIS A 148 4.18 -11.89 15.57
CA HIS A 148 3.92 -11.27 16.87
C HIS A 148 4.01 -9.73 16.84
N GLY A 149 4.36 -9.16 15.68
CA GLY A 149 4.52 -7.72 15.52
C GLY A 149 5.85 -7.15 16.01
N ASN A 150 6.84 -8.00 16.30
CA ASN A 150 8.19 -7.55 16.63
C ASN A 150 8.98 -7.27 15.36
N VAL A 151 9.91 -6.30 15.42
CA VAL A 151 10.84 -6.07 14.32
C VAL A 151 11.75 -7.28 14.17
N SER A 152 11.62 -7.99 13.07
CA SER A 152 12.41 -9.19 12.73
C SER A 152 13.60 -8.88 11.84
N SER A 153 13.50 -7.82 11.02
CA SER A 153 14.59 -7.33 10.17
C SER A 153 14.49 -5.82 10.02
N GLU A 154 15.63 -5.14 10.08
CA GLU A 154 15.74 -3.71 9.85
C GLU A 154 16.95 -3.42 8.98
N MET A 155 16.77 -2.58 7.95
CA MET A 155 17.82 -2.05 7.12
C MET A 155 17.75 -0.53 7.08
N LYS A 156 18.90 0.13 7.16
CA LYS A 156 19.04 1.59 7.03
C LYS A 156 20.01 1.91 5.91
N HIS A 157 19.66 2.86 5.08
CA HIS A 157 20.59 3.46 4.11
C HIS A 157 20.30 4.94 3.93
N VAL A 158 21.27 5.67 3.40
CA VAL A 158 21.18 7.10 3.16
C VAL A 158 20.98 7.35 1.66
N VAL A 159 20.05 8.25 1.35
CA VAL A 159 19.78 8.75 0.00
C VAL A 159 20.30 10.19 -0.10
N LYS A 160 21.07 10.48 -1.15
CA LYS A 160 21.53 11.83 -1.50
C LYS A 160 20.84 12.29 -2.77
N PRO A 161 20.10 13.40 -2.77
CA PRO A 161 19.28 13.83 -3.91
C PRO A 161 20.03 14.01 -5.23
N GLY A 162 21.32 14.22 -5.20
CA GLY A 162 22.17 14.37 -6.40
C GLY A 162 22.99 13.12 -6.76
N ASP A 163 22.69 11.97 -6.15
CA ASP A 163 23.45 10.74 -6.43
C ASP A 163 23.24 10.31 -7.87
N ILE A 164 24.36 10.21 -8.62
CA ILE A 164 24.38 9.82 -10.05
C ILE A 164 23.90 8.38 -10.30
N LEU A 165 23.82 7.56 -9.25
CA LEU A 165 23.32 6.18 -9.33
C LEU A 165 21.81 6.08 -9.15
N ILE A 166 21.11 7.16 -8.83
CA ILE A 166 19.65 7.20 -8.86
C ILE A 166 19.24 7.32 -10.34
N ARG A 167 18.79 6.20 -10.92
CA ARG A 167 18.48 6.11 -12.35
C ARG A 167 17.13 6.75 -12.67
N PRO A 168 17.04 7.75 -13.59
CA PRO A 168 15.76 8.27 -14.04
C PRO A 168 15.01 7.21 -14.88
N VAL A 169 13.71 7.08 -14.65
CA VAL A 169 12.80 6.17 -15.37
C VAL A 169 11.50 6.89 -15.73
N GLY A 170 10.74 6.34 -16.68
CA GLY A 170 9.44 6.90 -17.05
C GLY A 170 9.50 8.02 -18.08
N ASN A 171 10.64 8.20 -18.79
CA ASN A 171 10.77 9.20 -19.86
C ASN A 171 9.78 8.95 -21.01
N GLU A 172 9.41 7.69 -21.22
CA GLU A 172 8.38 7.27 -22.17
C GLU A 172 7.35 6.47 -21.40
N ALA A 173 6.24 7.12 -21.02
CA ALA A 173 5.16 6.45 -20.29
C ALA A 173 4.44 5.44 -21.20
N THR A 174 4.08 4.29 -20.64
CA THR A 174 3.22 3.29 -21.29
C THR A 174 1.91 3.97 -21.76
N PRO A 175 1.36 3.61 -22.94
CA PRO A 175 0.08 4.16 -23.40
C PRO A 175 -1.01 4.00 -22.34
N HIS A 176 -1.70 5.08 -22.00
CA HIS A 176 -2.69 5.10 -20.93
C HIS A 176 -3.87 6.01 -21.23
N GLU A 177 -4.98 5.81 -20.52
CA GLU A 177 -6.21 6.57 -20.69
C GLU A 177 -6.91 6.76 -19.34
N TRP A 178 -7.22 7.99 -18.99
CA TRP A 178 -8.04 8.29 -17.82
C TRP A 178 -9.49 7.89 -18.07
N ILE A 179 -10.05 7.05 -17.20
CA ILE A 179 -11.47 6.64 -17.28
C ILE A 179 -12.33 7.30 -16.19
N TRP A 180 -11.70 7.87 -15.17
CA TRP A 180 -12.36 8.64 -14.11
C TRP A 180 -11.42 9.70 -13.57
N LYS A 181 -11.94 10.92 -13.42
CA LYS A 181 -11.31 12.00 -12.66
C LYS A 181 -12.34 12.56 -11.70
N GLY A 182 -12.08 12.39 -10.41
CA GLY A 182 -12.98 12.88 -9.37
C GLY A 182 -13.01 14.40 -9.27
N GLY A 183 -14.00 14.93 -8.59
CA GLY A 183 -13.99 16.29 -8.06
C GLY A 183 -14.10 17.46 -9.04
N GLU A 184 -14.57 17.27 -10.26
CA GLU A 184 -14.86 18.43 -11.15
C GLU A 184 -15.85 19.44 -10.53
N ASN A 185 -16.58 19.03 -9.49
CA ASN A 185 -17.58 19.81 -8.78
C ASN A 185 -17.23 20.09 -7.30
N LEU A 186 -16.00 19.81 -6.83
CA LEU A 186 -15.58 20.13 -5.47
C LEU A 186 -15.25 21.64 -5.38
N GLU A 187 -15.90 22.33 -4.42
CA GLU A 187 -15.81 23.78 -4.23
C GLU A 187 -14.43 24.27 -3.74
N ASN A 188 -13.53 23.35 -3.34
CA ASN A 188 -12.21 23.66 -2.79
C ASN A 188 -11.09 23.17 -3.69
N GLU A 189 -10.23 24.09 -4.18
CA GLU A 189 -9.03 23.78 -4.98
C GLU A 189 -8.07 22.80 -4.26
N LEU A 190 -8.01 22.81 -2.94
CA LEU A 190 -7.20 21.91 -2.11
C LEU A 190 -7.57 20.42 -2.34
N ASP A 191 -8.84 20.14 -2.63
CA ASP A 191 -9.29 18.76 -2.89
C ASP A 191 -8.80 18.18 -4.21
N GLN A 192 -8.34 19.01 -5.16
CA GLN A 192 -7.83 18.52 -6.45
C GLN A 192 -6.45 17.85 -6.35
N GLU A 193 -5.60 18.30 -5.41
CA GLU A 193 -4.26 17.75 -5.20
C GLU A 193 -4.24 16.53 -4.24
N HIS A 194 -5.37 16.23 -3.59
CA HIS A 194 -5.46 15.19 -2.55
C HIS A 194 -6.40 14.05 -2.96
N ARG A 195 -6.33 13.61 -4.23
CA ARG A 195 -7.07 12.44 -4.71
C ARG A 195 -6.17 11.23 -4.75
N ILE A 196 -6.80 10.08 -4.58
CA ILE A 196 -6.15 8.77 -4.63
C ILE A 196 -6.10 8.33 -6.09
N ASP A 197 -4.93 8.12 -6.63
CA ASP A 197 -4.72 7.69 -8.01
C ASP A 197 -4.67 6.15 -8.08
N ILE A 198 -5.60 5.56 -8.84
CA ILE A 198 -5.65 4.12 -9.11
C ILE A 198 -5.20 3.87 -10.56
N ALA A 199 -4.15 3.07 -10.74
CA ALA A 199 -3.77 2.55 -12.04
C ALA A 199 -4.34 1.15 -12.26
N ILE A 200 -5.03 0.93 -13.37
CA ILE A 200 -5.49 -0.39 -13.81
C ILE A 200 -4.59 -0.86 -14.94
N VAL A 201 -3.94 -2.02 -14.75
CA VAL A 201 -2.91 -2.56 -15.65
C VAL A 201 -3.46 -3.75 -16.42
N ALA A 202 -3.24 -3.80 -17.74
CA ALA A 202 -3.60 -4.92 -18.58
C ALA A 202 -2.62 -6.09 -18.40
N GLU A 203 -3.11 -7.30 -18.12
CA GLU A 203 -2.30 -8.50 -18.00
C GLU A 203 -2.91 -9.65 -18.79
N GLY A 204 -2.13 -10.25 -19.72
CA GLY A 204 -2.61 -11.31 -20.60
C GLY A 204 -3.53 -10.83 -21.72
N TYR A 205 -3.64 -9.53 -21.97
CA TYR A 205 -4.31 -8.96 -23.14
C TYR A 205 -3.26 -8.66 -24.21
N THR A 206 -3.47 -9.08 -25.44
CA THR A 206 -2.66 -8.69 -26.60
C THR A 206 -3.02 -7.27 -27.04
N GLU A 207 -2.26 -6.70 -28.00
CA GLU A 207 -2.56 -5.38 -28.57
C GLU A 207 -3.98 -5.31 -29.16
N GLU A 208 -4.43 -6.39 -29.82
CA GLU A 208 -5.76 -6.51 -30.41
C GLU A 208 -6.87 -6.58 -29.37
N GLU A 209 -6.55 -6.98 -28.13
CA GLU A 209 -7.48 -7.14 -27.02
C GLU A 209 -7.58 -5.90 -26.10
N MET A 210 -6.86 -4.79 -26.42
CA MET A 210 -6.87 -3.59 -25.59
C MET A 210 -8.26 -2.95 -25.44
N ASN A 211 -9.15 -3.09 -26.44
CA ASN A 211 -10.53 -2.62 -26.32
C ASN A 211 -11.33 -3.46 -25.32
N LEU A 212 -11.06 -4.76 -25.24
CA LEU A 212 -11.66 -5.66 -24.25
C LEU A 212 -11.16 -5.28 -22.84
N PHE A 213 -9.84 -5.10 -22.66
CA PHE A 213 -9.28 -4.60 -21.42
C PHE A 213 -9.96 -3.32 -20.93
N MET A 214 -10.18 -2.34 -21.83
CA MET A 214 -10.82 -1.07 -21.46
C MET A 214 -12.29 -1.27 -21.02
N ALA A 215 -13.00 -2.25 -21.56
CA ALA A 215 -14.35 -2.60 -21.11
C ALA A 215 -14.32 -3.25 -19.73
N ASP A 216 -13.40 -4.19 -19.51
CA ASP A 216 -13.20 -4.88 -18.23
C ASP A 216 -12.77 -3.91 -17.11
N ALA A 217 -11.91 -2.96 -17.42
CA ALA A 217 -11.49 -1.91 -16.47
C ALA A 217 -12.68 -1.03 -16.02
N ARG A 218 -13.57 -0.64 -16.94
CA ARG A 218 -14.79 0.10 -16.60
C ARG A 218 -15.74 -0.75 -15.75
N GLU A 219 -15.84 -2.06 -16.03
CA GLU A 219 -16.64 -2.99 -15.23
C GLU A 219 -16.07 -3.16 -13.81
N ALA A 220 -14.74 -3.27 -13.66
CA ALA A 220 -14.07 -3.31 -12.37
C ALA A 220 -14.43 -2.09 -11.53
N MET A 221 -14.28 -0.88 -12.09
CA MET A 221 -14.59 0.35 -11.38
C MET A 221 -16.08 0.52 -11.10
N SER A 222 -16.96 0.11 -12.01
CA SER A 222 -18.41 0.07 -11.77
C SER A 222 -18.74 -0.83 -10.57
N SER A 223 -18.04 -1.96 -10.44
CA SER A 223 -18.21 -2.88 -9.32
C SER A 223 -17.73 -2.28 -8.01
N LEU A 224 -16.60 -1.57 -8.03
CA LEU A 224 -16.06 -0.87 -6.85
C LEU A 224 -16.99 0.26 -6.39
N TRP A 225 -17.44 1.13 -7.33
CA TRP A 225 -18.37 2.22 -7.03
C TRP A 225 -19.75 1.78 -6.56
N ALA A 226 -20.13 0.54 -6.84
CA ALA A 226 -21.35 -0.07 -6.33
C ALA A 226 -21.27 -0.48 -4.85
N HIS A 227 -20.11 -0.41 -4.22
CA HIS A 227 -19.89 -0.76 -2.81
C HIS A 227 -19.57 0.47 -1.96
N GLU A 228 -20.28 0.63 -0.84
CA GLU A 228 -19.95 1.68 0.15
C GLU A 228 -18.71 1.27 0.98
N PRO A 229 -17.83 2.24 1.35
CA PRO A 229 -17.96 3.69 1.14
C PRO A 229 -17.38 4.20 -0.20
N PHE A 230 -16.85 3.33 -1.07
CA PHE A 230 -16.27 3.75 -2.35
C PHE A 230 -17.28 4.50 -3.22
N GLY A 231 -18.55 4.08 -3.23
CA GLY A 231 -19.59 4.71 -4.03
C GLY A 231 -19.85 6.17 -3.64
N SER A 232 -20.04 6.44 -2.36
CA SER A 232 -20.28 7.78 -1.83
C SER A 232 -19.04 8.67 -1.86
N LEU A 233 -17.84 8.09 -1.86
CA LEU A 233 -16.55 8.79 -1.84
C LEU A 233 -15.79 8.71 -3.18
N LYS A 234 -16.44 8.29 -4.27
CA LYS A 234 -15.79 8.11 -5.58
C LYS A 234 -15.10 9.36 -6.12
N GLU A 235 -15.57 10.55 -5.71
CA GLU A 235 -14.96 11.84 -6.11
C GLU A 235 -13.57 12.07 -5.48
N ARG A 236 -13.19 11.25 -4.49
CA ARG A 236 -11.85 11.25 -3.88
C ARG A 236 -10.81 10.46 -4.69
N PHE A 237 -11.21 9.89 -5.85
CA PHE A 237 -10.35 9.04 -6.65
C PHE A 237 -10.18 9.55 -8.06
N ASN A 238 -9.02 9.26 -8.65
CA ASN A 238 -8.80 9.26 -10.08
C ASN A 238 -8.48 7.84 -10.54
N VAL A 239 -8.79 7.50 -11.79
CA VAL A 239 -8.53 6.17 -12.35
C VAL A 239 -7.95 6.25 -13.74
N VAL A 240 -6.78 5.68 -13.93
CA VAL A 240 -6.07 5.58 -15.20
C VAL A 240 -5.92 4.12 -15.63
N CYS A 241 -6.23 3.81 -16.88
CA CYS A 241 -6.01 2.50 -17.49
C CYS A 241 -4.68 2.50 -18.23
N VAL A 242 -3.81 1.55 -17.92
CA VAL A 242 -2.49 1.39 -18.52
C VAL A 242 -2.52 0.26 -19.52
N LYS A 243 -2.36 0.61 -20.80
CA LYS A 243 -2.44 -0.31 -21.94
C LYS A 243 -1.08 -0.98 -22.13
N SER A 244 -0.82 -2.04 -21.36
CA SER A 244 0.40 -2.86 -21.40
C SER A 244 0.15 -4.18 -22.14
N PRO A 245 0.34 -4.22 -23.48
CA PRO A 245 0.03 -5.42 -24.24
C PRO A 245 0.98 -6.57 -23.88
N SER A 246 0.40 -7.74 -23.68
CA SER A 246 1.10 -9.01 -23.54
C SER A 246 1.41 -9.59 -24.91
N LYS A 247 2.49 -10.39 -25.02
CA LYS A 247 2.79 -11.09 -26.27
C LYS A 247 1.84 -12.25 -26.54
N GLU A 248 1.28 -12.83 -25.46
CA GLU A 248 0.35 -13.92 -25.52
C GLU A 248 -0.93 -13.56 -24.74
N SER A 249 -2.07 -13.98 -25.27
CA SER A 249 -3.36 -13.88 -24.61
C SER A 249 -3.46 -14.89 -23.47
N GLU A 250 -4.25 -14.58 -22.45
CA GLU A 250 -4.41 -15.28 -21.18
C GLU A 250 -3.17 -15.22 -20.28
N VAL A 251 -3.21 -15.89 -19.11
CA VAL A 251 -2.15 -15.91 -18.10
C VAL A 251 -1.68 -17.33 -17.82
N SER A 252 -0.52 -17.45 -17.16
CA SER A 252 0.11 -18.74 -16.86
C SER A 252 -0.70 -19.57 -15.86
N VAL A 253 -0.82 -20.89 -16.13
CA VAL A 253 -1.45 -21.88 -15.24
C VAL A 253 -0.47 -23.04 -15.04
N PRO A 254 0.45 -22.96 -14.09
CA PRO A 254 1.55 -23.92 -13.91
C PRO A 254 1.12 -25.39 -13.78
N ARG A 255 0.05 -25.70 -13.02
CA ARG A 255 -0.45 -27.07 -12.88
C ARG A 255 -0.94 -27.68 -14.19
N ARG A 256 -1.33 -26.84 -15.19
CA ARG A 256 -1.66 -27.26 -16.55
C ARG A 256 -0.45 -27.24 -17.47
N LYS A 257 0.75 -26.92 -16.97
CA LYS A 257 1.99 -26.73 -17.73
C LYS A 257 1.86 -25.65 -18.82
N LEU A 258 1.00 -24.66 -18.58
CA LEU A 258 0.79 -23.51 -19.45
C LEU A 258 1.59 -22.33 -18.89
N TRP A 259 2.56 -21.89 -19.66
CA TRP A 259 3.35 -20.69 -19.36
C TRP A 259 3.16 -19.70 -20.50
N LYS A 260 2.90 -18.44 -20.14
CA LYS A 260 2.58 -17.34 -21.06
C LYS A 260 3.57 -16.21 -20.88
N ASP A 261 3.98 -15.58 -22.00
CA ASP A 261 4.78 -14.35 -21.97
C ASP A 261 3.82 -13.14 -21.93
N THR A 262 3.48 -12.74 -20.71
CA THR A 262 2.52 -11.67 -20.43
C THR A 262 3.17 -10.41 -19.87
N ALA A 263 2.43 -9.31 -19.80
CA ALA A 263 2.94 -7.98 -19.44
C ALA A 263 3.67 -7.98 -18.09
N VAL A 264 3.12 -8.58 -17.05
CA VAL A 264 3.73 -8.68 -15.72
C VAL A 264 4.07 -10.11 -15.28
N GLY A 265 3.89 -11.10 -16.18
CA GLY A 265 4.24 -12.49 -15.91
C GLY A 265 3.45 -13.11 -14.76
N SER A 266 2.17 -12.78 -14.62
CA SER A 266 1.33 -13.36 -13.58
C SER A 266 1.04 -14.83 -13.80
N HIS A 267 0.81 -15.55 -12.70
CA HIS A 267 0.50 -16.96 -12.76
C HIS A 267 -0.43 -17.40 -11.61
N PHE A 268 -1.26 -18.38 -11.89
CA PHE A 268 -1.95 -19.16 -10.87
C PHE A 268 -0.98 -20.06 -10.10
N ASP A 269 -1.51 -20.80 -9.16
CA ASP A 269 -0.75 -21.77 -8.36
C ASP A 269 0.35 -21.15 -7.48
N THR A 270 0.22 -19.86 -7.15
CA THR A 270 1.11 -19.21 -6.18
C THR A 270 1.00 -19.94 -4.84
N PHE A 271 2.13 -20.32 -4.27
CA PHE A 271 2.23 -21.14 -3.05
C PHE A 271 1.43 -22.44 -3.12
N TYR A 272 1.32 -23.03 -4.32
CA TYR A 272 0.55 -24.25 -4.63
C TYR A 272 -0.96 -24.14 -4.46
N SER A 273 -1.49 -22.94 -4.21
CA SER A 273 -2.93 -22.67 -4.17
C SER A 273 -3.47 -22.41 -5.58
N ASP A 274 -4.41 -23.24 -6.03
CA ASP A 274 -4.92 -23.22 -7.41
C ASP A 274 -5.66 -21.95 -7.82
N ARG A 275 -6.20 -21.21 -6.88
CA ARG A 275 -6.90 -19.94 -7.10
C ARG A 275 -6.08 -18.71 -6.76
N TYR A 276 -4.87 -18.87 -6.19
CA TYR A 276 -4.03 -17.74 -5.86
C TYR A 276 -3.27 -17.27 -7.09
N LEU A 277 -3.74 -16.16 -7.66
CA LEU A 277 -3.19 -15.53 -8.87
C LEU A 277 -2.37 -14.31 -8.45
N THR A 278 -1.07 -14.32 -8.70
CA THR A 278 -0.16 -13.23 -8.34
C THR A 278 0.89 -12.97 -9.40
N THR A 279 1.64 -11.88 -9.27
CA THR A 279 2.91 -11.66 -9.96
C THR A 279 4.03 -11.47 -8.95
N LEU A 280 5.20 -12.03 -9.24
CA LEU A 280 6.44 -11.84 -8.48
C LEU A 280 7.36 -10.79 -9.13
N ASN A 281 7.01 -10.27 -10.31
CA ASN A 281 7.82 -9.36 -11.12
C ASN A 281 7.48 -7.89 -10.82
N LEU A 282 7.69 -7.46 -9.57
CA LEU A 282 7.30 -6.12 -9.15
C LEU A 282 8.16 -5.03 -9.80
N PHE A 283 9.43 -5.28 -10.07
CA PHE A 283 10.26 -4.31 -10.77
C PHE A 283 9.70 -4.03 -12.17
N ARG A 284 9.31 -5.08 -12.90
CA ARG A 284 8.68 -4.96 -14.22
C ARG A 284 7.32 -4.26 -14.17
N LEU A 285 6.48 -4.58 -13.18
CA LEU A 285 5.20 -3.91 -12.97
C LEU A 285 5.38 -2.40 -12.81
N HIS A 286 6.30 -2.00 -11.95
CA HIS A 286 6.58 -0.59 -11.71
C HIS A 286 7.37 0.10 -12.85
N ASP A 287 8.06 -0.65 -13.72
CA ASP A 287 8.64 -0.12 -14.96
C ASP A 287 7.53 0.23 -15.97
N ILE A 288 6.49 -0.61 -16.08
CA ILE A 288 5.30 -0.35 -16.91
C ILE A 288 4.56 0.91 -16.44
N LEU A 289 4.52 1.14 -15.13
CA LEU A 289 3.82 2.25 -14.50
C LEU A 289 4.66 3.54 -14.41
N ALA A 290 5.95 3.49 -14.73
CA ALA A 290 6.82 4.65 -14.62
C ALA A 290 6.35 5.81 -15.52
N GLY A 291 6.26 7.02 -14.96
CA GLY A 291 5.75 8.20 -15.65
C GLY A 291 4.21 8.32 -15.70
N ILE A 292 3.50 7.43 -15.02
CA ILE A 292 2.03 7.48 -14.87
C ILE A 292 1.74 7.76 -13.38
N PRO A 293 0.81 8.67 -13.05
CA PRO A 293 0.41 8.89 -11.66
C PRO A 293 -0.34 7.69 -11.09
N TYR A 294 0.08 7.17 -9.94
CA TYR A 294 -0.63 6.12 -9.19
C TYR A 294 -0.16 6.03 -7.74
N GLU A 295 -1.06 5.58 -6.88
CA GLU A 295 -0.79 5.13 -5.50
C GLU A 295 -1.20 3.67 -5.32
N HIS A 296 -2.32 3.26 -5.95
CA HIS A 296 -2.86 1.90 -5.87
C HIS A 296 -2.93 1.27 -7.26
N ILE A 297 -2.73 -0.04 -7.31
CA ILE A 297 -2.63 -0.80 -8.55
C ILE A 297 -3.70 -1.89 -8.56
N ILE A 298 -4.47 -1.97 -9.66
CA ILE A 298 -5.33 -3.09 -9.98
C ILE A 298 -4.82 -3.73 -11.28
N ILE A 299 -4.45 -5.00 -11.23
CA ILE A 299 -4.03 -5.76 -12.40
C ILE A 299 -5.21 -6.64 -12.83
N LEU A 300 -5.69 -6.44 -14.06
CA LEU A 300 -6.76 -7.26 -14.64
C LEU A 300 -6.16 -8.34 -15.52
N ALA A 301 -6.40 -9.59 -15.16
CA ALA A 301 -5.92 -10.75 -15.89
C ALA A 301 -6.97 -11.23 -16.89
N ASN A 302 -6.58 -11.30 -18.17
CA ASN A 302 -7.40 -11.81 -19.28
C ASN A 302 -7.59 -13.32 -19.14
N THR A 303 -8.48 -13.76 -18.27
CA THR A 303 -8.78 -15.18 -18.07
C THR A 303 -10.15 -15.39 -17.47
N ASN A 304 -10.76 -16.54 -17.78
CA ASN A 304 -12.02 -17.00 -17.21
C ASN A 304 -11.82 -17.98 -16.03
N THR A 305 -10.58 -18.28 -15.67
CA THR A 305 -10.28 -19.11 -14.50
C THR A 305 -10.46 -18.29 -13.23
N TYR A 306 -11.14 -18.84 -12.21
CA TYR A 306 -11.37 -18.17 -10.94
C TYR A 306 -10.05 -17.96 -10.18
N GLY A 307 -9.80 -16.72 -9.71
CA GLY A 307 -8.70 -16.40 -8.82
C GLY A 307 -8.49 -14.91 -8.64
N GLY A 308 -7.69 -14.60 -7.66
CA GLY A 308 -7.27 -13.24 -7.30
C GLY A 308 -6.24 -13.26 -6.19
N GLY A 309 -5.76 -12.08 -5.83
CA GLY A 309 -4.87 -11.81 -4.71
C GLY A 309 -4.76 -10.30 -4.47
N GLY A 310 -4.84 -9.89 -3.22
CA GLY A 310 -4.71 -8.49 -2.81
C GLY A 310 -3.65 -8.33 -1.74
N ILE A 311 -2.59 -7.58 -2.02
CA ILE A 311 -1.45 -7.35 -1.11
C ILE A 311 -1.47 -5.90 -0.65
N TYR A 312 -1.58 -5.69 0.65
CA TYR A 312 -1.71 -4.36 1.24
C TYR A 312 -0.60 -3.41 0.80
N ASN A 313 -1.02 -2.27 0.24
CA ASN A 313 -0.15 -1.22 -0.29
C ASN A 313 0.88 -1.73 -1.32
N SER A 314 0.48 -2.72 -2.12
CA SER A 314 1.25 -3.25 -3.25
C SER A 314 0.38 -3.34 -4.49
N TYR A 315 -0.48 -4.33 -4.62
CA TYR A 315 -1.40 -4.43 -5.75
C TYR A 315 -2.61 -5.31 -5.44
N THR A 316 -3.67 -5.13 -6.24
CA THR A 316 -4.75 -6.10 -6.47
C THR A 316 -4.50 -6.80 -7.80
N LEU A 317 -4.63 -8.11 -7.86
CA LEU A 317 -4.65 -8.87 -9.11
C LEU A 317 -5.91 -9.76 -9.13
N THR A 318 -6.68 -9.73 -10.22
CA THR A 318 -7.93 -10.48 -10.33
C THR A 318 -8.23 -10.88 -11.77
N THR A 319 -8.98 -11.97 -11.93
CA THR A 319 -9.45 -12.44 -13.23
C THR A 319 -10.58 -11.54 -13.75
N ALA A 320 -10.62 -11.23 -15.05
CA ALA A 320 -11.61 -10.32 -15.62
C ALA A 320 -12.86 -11.04 -16.19
N HIS A 321 -12.75 -12.30 -16.61
CA HIS A 321 -13.82 -12.98 -17.36
C HIS A 321 -14.52 -14.12 -16.61
N HIS A 322 -14.14 -14.35 -15.35
CA HIS A 322 -14.89 -15.31 -14.52
C HIS A 322 -16.23 -14.69 -14.07
N PRO A 323 -17.32 -15.47 -13.99
CA PRO A 323 -18.62 -14.96 -13.50
C PRO A 323 -18.58 -14.31 -12.11
N GLY A 324 -17.60 -14.66 -11.28
CA GLY A 324 -17.33 -14.04 -9.97
C GLY A 324 -16.46 -12.79 -10.00
N PHE A 325 -16.11 -12.23 -11.17
CA PHE A 325 -15.20 -11.09 -11.29
C PHE A 325 -15.62 -9.90 -10.43
N ARG A 326 -16.88 -9.46 -10.54
CA ARG A 326 -17.39 -8.28 -9.84
C ARG A 326 -17.19 -8.29 -8.31
N PRO A 327 -17.61 -9.37 -7.59
CA PRO A 327 -17.31 -9.43 -6.16
C PRO A 327 -15.83 -9.61 -5.85
N VAL A 328 -15.07 -10.35 -6.66
CA VAL A 328 -13.67 -10.65 -6.39
C VAL A 328 -12.81 -9.40 -6.49
N VAL A 329 -12.95 -8.56 -7.54
CA VAL A 329 -12.16 -7.33 -7.65
C VAL A 329 -12.37 -6.39 -6.46
N VAL A 330 -13.57 -6.33 -5.92
CA VAL A 330 -13.89 -5.51 -4.73
C VAL A 330 -13.30 -6.12 -3.46
N HIS A 331 -13.35 -7.44 -3.31
CA HIS A 331 -12.76 -8.18 -2.20
C HIS A 331 -11.24 -7.97 -2.16
N GLU A 332 -10.55 -8.25 -3.27
CA GLU A 332 -9.09 -8.11 -3.36
C GLU A 332 -8.63 -6.66 -3.19
N PHE A 333 -9.43 -5.69 -3.67
CA PHE A 333 -9.14 -4.28 -3.41
C PHE A 333 -9.34 -3.90 -1.93
N GLY A 334 -10.23 -4.57 -1.21
CA GLY A 334 -10.35 -4.46 0.25
C GLY A 334 -9.05 -4.82 0.98
N HIS A 335 -8.38 -5.89 0.54
CA HIS A 335 -7.06 -6.25 1.07
C HIS A 335 -5.99 -5.21 0.70
N SER A 336 -5.82 -4.93 -0.59
CA SER A 336 -4.69 -4.12 -1.06
C SER A 336 -4.80 -2.65 -0.68
N PHE A 337 -6.01 -2.08 -0.67
CA PHE A 337 -6.25 -0.69 -0.33
C PHE A 337 -6.35 -0.44 1.18
N ALA A 338 -7.17 -1.22 1.87
CA ALA A 338 -7.52 -0.95 3.25
C ALA A 338 -6.92 -1.94 4.26
N GLY A 339 -6.10 -2.90 3.80
CA GLY A 339 -5.47 -3.89 4.66
C GLY A 339 -6.50 -4.71 5.44
N LEU A 340 -7.65 -5.03 4.82
CA LEU A 340 -8.63 -5.90 5.44
C LEU A 340 -8.17 -7.34 5.39
N ALA A 341 -8.43 -8.10 6.44
CA ALA A 341 -8.24 -9.55 6.46
C ALA A 341 -9.44 -10.26 5.84
N ASP A 342 -9.22 -11.51 5.40
CA ASP A 342 -10.31 -12.44 5.13
C ASP A 342 -11.13 -12.71 6.39
N GLU A 343 -12.46 -12.65 6.27
CA GLU A 343 -13.37 -12.96 7.38
C GLU A 343 -13.88 -14.41 7.35
N TYR A 344 -13.51 -15.18 6.32
CA TYR A 344 -13.82 -16.62 6.27
C TYR A 344 -12.76 -17.44 7.00
N TYR A 345 -13.15 -18.68 7.36
CA TYR A 345 -12.31 -19.65 8.03
C TYR A 345 -12.64 -21.07 7.56
N TYR A 346 -11.75 -22.00 7.86
CA TYR A 346 -11.91 -23.41 7.60
C TYR A 346 -11.70 -24.20 8.89
N ASP A 347 -12.54 -25.21 9.13
CA ASP A 347 -12.49 -25.98 10.39
C ASP A 347 -11.26 -26.89 10.51
N ASP A 348 -10.57 -27.13 9.39
CA ASP A 348 -9.42 -28.02 9.27
C ASP A 348 -8.07 -27.29 9.04
N GLN A 349 -8.07 -25.97 9.06
CA GLN A 349 -6.81 -25.20 8.95
C GLN A 349 -6.19 -25.02 10.34
N TYR A 350 -4.95 -25.54 10.48
CA TYR A 350 -4.15 -25.45 11.70
C TYR A 350 -3.00 -24.44 11.59
N GLU A 351 -2.95 -23.64 10.54
CA GLU A 351 -1.93 -22.61 10.40
C GLU A 351 -2.25 -21.43 11.32
N GLU A 352 -1.50 -21.32 12.42
CA GLU A 352 -1.60 -20.19 13.34
C GLU A 352 -0.96 -18.95 12.71
N GLN A 353 -1.73 -18.15 11.99
CA GLN A 353 -1.31 -16.83 11.49
C GLN A 353 -1.53 -15.72 12.51
N TYR A 354 -2.46 -15.94 13.46
CA TYR A 354 -2.80 -14.97 14.49
C TYR A 354 -2.63 -15.57 15.87
N TYR A 355 -1.87 -14.88 16.71
CA TYR A 355 -1.54 -15.35 18.06
C TYR A 355 -2.45 -14.69 19.09
N PRO A 356 -2.91 -15.41 20.13
CA PRO A 356 -3.85 -14.88 21.13
C PRO A 356 -3.30 -13.72 21.96
N ASP A 357 -1.98 -13.55 22.00
CA ASP A 357 -1.27 -12.48 22.71
C ASP A 357 -0.97 -11.26 21.86
N THR A 358 -1.33 -11.29 20.58
CA THR A 358 -1.05 -10.25 19.61
C THR A 358 -2.34 -9.77 18.95
N GLU A 359 -2.61 -8.46 18.97
CA GLU A 359 -3.71 -7.89 18.21
C GLU A 359 -3.32 -7.77 16.72
N PRO A 360 -4.13 -8.32 15.79
CA PRO A 360 -3.91 -8.15 14.36
C PRO A 360 -3.87 -6.67 13.96
N TRP A 361 -3.05 -6.32 12.98
CA TRP A 361 -3.04 -4.95 12.44
C TRP A 361 -4.23 -4.67 11.53
N GLU A 362 -4.85 -5.67 10.98
CA GLU A 362 -6.04 -5.60 10.14
C GLU A 362 -7.25 -5.13 10.97
N GLN A 363 -8.00 -4.16 10.44
CA GLN A 363 -9.01 -3.46 11.22
C GLN A 363 -10.34 -4.20 11.37
N ASN A 364 -10.59 -5.25 10.59
CA ASN A 364 -11.85 -6.00 10.56
C ASN A 364 -11.82 -7.33 11.31
N ILE A 365 -10.68 -7.70 11.90
CA ILE A 365 -10.53 -8.87 12.76
C ILE A 365 -9.86 -8.49 14.09
N THR A 366 -10.05 -9.29 15.14
CA THR A 366 -9.45 -9.10 16.47
C THR A 366 -9.19 -10.42 17.15
N THR A 367 -8.13 -10.50 17.95
CA THR A 367 -7.88 -11.54 18.94
C THR A 367 -8.41 -11.16 20.33
N MET A 368 -9.12 -10.05 20.45
CA MET A 368 -9.58 -9.44 21.70
C MET A 368 -8.46 -8.92 22.62
N LYS A 369 -7.22 -8.88 22.15
CA LYS A 369 -6.08 -8.41 22.94
C LYS A 369 -6.13 -6.90 23.16
N ASP A 370 -6.49 -6.15 22.11
CA ASP A 370 -6.73 -4.70 22.15
C ASP A 370 -8.00 -4.36 21.36
N PHE A 371 -9.13 -4.88 21.81
CA PHE A 371 -10.40 -4.72 21.12
C PHE A 371 -10.87 -3.26 21.08
N SER A 372 -10.47 -2.47 22.07
CA SER A 372 -10.80 -1.04 22.12
C SER A 372 -10.27 -0.23 20.91
N SER A 373 -9.16 -0.67 20.33
CA SER A 373 -8.60 -0.07 19.09
C SER A 373 -9.37 -0.46 17.82
N LYS A 374 -10.28 -1.43 17.89
CA LYS A 374 -11.05 -1.99 16.77
C LYS A 374 -12.44 -1.37 16.68
N TRP A 375 -13.48 -2.17 16.85
CA TRP A 375 -14.88 -1.77 16.70
C TRP A 375 -15.72 -1.98 18.00
N GLU A 376 -15.10 -1.98 19.15
CA GLU A 376 -15.80 -2.12 20.44
C GLU A 376 -16.93 -1.10 20.59
N ASP A 377 -16.69 0.12 20.17
CA ASP A 377 -17.65 1.23 20.16
C ASP A 377 -18.88 1.01 19.28
N MET A 378 -18.82 0.08 18.34
CA MET A 378 -19.91 -0.26 17.41
C MET A 378 -20.75 -1.45 17.88
N VAL A 379 -20.27 -2.23 18.83
CA VAL A 379 -20.94 -3.46 19.28
C VAL A 379 -22.38 -3.19 19.73
N GLY A 380 -23.31 -4.02 19.28
CA GLY A 380 -24.74 -3.91 19.54
C GLY A 380 -25.48 -2.84 18.74
N LYS A 381 -24.76 -1.99 18.01
CA LYS A 381 -25.38 -0.99 17.12
C LYS A 381 -25.88 -1.64 15.84
N LYS A 382 -26.99 -1.07 15.32
CA LYS A 382 -27.59 -1.48 14.06
C LYS A 382 -27.31 -0.44 12.98
N PHE A 383 -26.87 -0.93 11.84
CA PHE A 383 -26.54 -0.11 10.68
C PHE A 383 -27.45 -0.49 9.51
N SER A 384 -27.95 0.48 8.78
CA SER A 384 -28.62 0.24 7.52
C SER A 384 -27.60 -0.28 6.53
N ASN A 385 -27.88 -1.44 5.94
CA ASN A 385 -27.01 -1.99 4.91
C ASN A 385 -27.33 -1.26 3.60
N GLN A 386 -26.57 -0.20 3.32
CA GLN A 386 -26.70 0.53 2.06
C GLN A 386 -26.01 -0.29 0.96
N VAL A 387 -26.79 -1.05 0.21
CA VAL A 387 -26.30 -1.85 -0.89
C VAL A 387 -26.76 -1.23 -2.20
N SER A 388 -25.84 -0.57 -2.88
CA SER A 388 -26.04 -0.13 -4.26
C SER A 388 -25.62 -1.22 -5.28
N ALA A 389 -24.80 -2.18 -4.84
CA ALA A 389 -24.30 -3.26 -5.66
C ALA A 389 -25.41 -4.26 -6.04
N VAL A 390 -25.40 -4.73 -7.28
CA VAL A 390 -26.09 -5.92 -7.72
C VAL A 390 -25.18 -7.13 -7.48
N ASP A 391 -25.74 -8.24 -7.02
CA ASP A 391 -24.99 -9.49 -6.91
C ASP A 391 -24.52 -9.97 -8.30
N TRP A 392 -23.66 -10.98 -8.35
CA TRP A 392 -23.15 -11.53 -9.61
C TRP A 392 -24.23 -12.12 -10.53
N ARG A 393 -25.46 -12.33 -9.99
CA ARG A 393 -26.63 -12.77 -10.73
C ARG A 393 -27.48 -11.60 -11.25
N GLY A 394 -27.04 -10.36 -11.03
CA GLY A 394 -27.78 -9.15 -11.40
C GLY A 394 -28.96 -8.83 -10.46
N LYS A 395 -29.06 -9.51 -9.30
CA LYS A 395 -30.12 -9.27 -8.32
C LYS A 395 -29.65 -8.18 -7.34
N LYS A 396 -30.46 -7.11 -7.22
CA LYS A 396 -30.26 -6.12 -6.17
C LYS A 396 -30.64 -6.76 -4.83
N PRO A 397 -29.72 -6.86 -3.86
CA PRO A 397 -30.05 -7.41 -2.56
C PRO A 397 -31.01 -6.49 -1.82
N ASP A 398 -31.78 -7.08 -0.91
CA ASP A 398 -32.66 -6.34 -0.02
C ASP A 398 -31.80 -5.54 0.98
N PRO A 399 -31.98 -4.20 1.12
CA PRO A 399 -31.26 -3.44 2.11
C PRO A 399 -31.70 -3.88 3.50
N GLY A 400 -30.93 -4.77 4.11
CA GLY A 400 -31.15 -5.27 5.45
C GLY A 400 -30.51 -4.38 6.51
N THR A 401 -30.75 -4.69 7.77
CA THR A 401 -30.05 -4.11 8.90
C THR A 401 -29.00 -5.08 9.41
N VAL A 402 -27.74 -4.65 9.51
CA VAL A 402 -26.65 -5.40 10.08
C VAL A 402 -26.44 -4.97 11.52
N THR A 403 -26.41 -5.92 12.45
CA THR A 403 -25.99 -5.68 13.83
C THR A 403 -24.52 -6.00 13.96
N VAL A 404 -23.73 -5.01 14.37
CA VAL A 404 -22.30 -5.22 14.65
C VAL A 404 -22.16 -5.97 15.97
N GLY A 405 -21.31 -6.99 15.96
CA GLY A 405 -21.04 -7.84 17.12
C GLY A 405 -19.60 -8.31 17.15
N THR A 406 -19.39 -9.42 17.84
CA THR A 406 -18.15 -10.19 17.88
C THR A 406 -18.50 -11.64 17.55
N TYR A 407 -18.18 -12.04 16.33
CA TYR A 407 -18.50 -13.36 15.80
C TYR A 407 -17.19 -14.13 15.64
N GLU A 408 -17.05 -15.24 16.36
CA GLU A 408 -15.84 -16.04 16.30
C GLU A 408 -15.66 -16.71 14.93
N GLY A 409 -14.42 -16.76 14.47
CA GLY A 409 -13.99 -17.22 13.16
C GLY A 409 -13.66 -16.04 12.22
N GLY A 410 -12.47 -16.10 11.60
CA GLY A 410 -11.92 -15.10 10.68
C GLY A 410 -10.41 -15.30 10.52
N GLY A 411 -9.80 -14.68 9.52
CA GLY A 411 -8.36 -14.85 9.27
C GLY A 411 -7.96 -16.30 9.06
N TYR A 412 -8.80 -17.09 8.37
CA TYR A 412 -8.68 -18.54 8.15
C TYR A 412 -8.82 -19.40 9.41
N GLN A 413 -8.95 -18.81 10.61
CA GLN A 413 -9.04 -19.54 11.89
C GLN A 413 -10.48 -19.61 12.39
N SER A 414 -10.94 -20.80 12.76
CA SER A 414 -12.28 -21.03 13.33
C SER A 414 -12.39 -20.58 14.78
N LYS A 415 -11.27 -20.45 15.51
CA LYS A 415 -11.20 -20.12 16.94
C LYS A 415 -10.15 -19.05 17.23
N GLY A 416 -10.39 -18.24 18.27
CA GLY A 416 -9.44 -17.27 18.78
C GLY A 416 -9.33 -15.96 17.96
N VAL A 417 -10.05 -15.86 16.85
CA VAL A 417 -10.15 -14.66 16.02
C VAL A 417 -11.63 -14.35 15.82
N TRP A 418 -12.00 -13.09 15.92
CA TRP A 418 -13.38 -12.62 15.80
C TRP A 418 -13.49 -11.57 14.70
N ARG A 419 -14.68 -11.47 14.10
CA ARG A 419 -15.06 -10.49 13.07
C ARG A 419 -16.32 -9.71 13.50
N GLY A 420 -16.58 -8.58 12.82
CA GLY A 420 -17.61 -7.63 13.22
C GLY A 420 -19.03 -7.98 12.77
N SER A 421 -19.21 -8.91 11.84
CA SER A 421 -20.49 -9.27 11.23
C SER A 421 -20.56 -10.75 10.91
N LEU A 422 -21.79 -11.29 10.81
CA LEU A 422 -22.02 -12.68 10.37
C LEU A 422 -21.59 -12.87 8.90
N ASP A 423 -21.83 -11.87 8.06
CA ASP A 423 -21.45 -11.92 6.65
C ASP A 423 -20.97 -10.55 6.15
N CYS A 424 -20.09 -10.57 5.16
CA CYS A 424 -19.40 -9.42 4.62
C CYS A 424 -18.83 -9.73 3.23
N ARG A 425 -18.50 -8.72 2.42
CA ARG A 425 -17.71 -8.89 1.20
C ARG A 425 -16.38 -9.60 1.48
N MET A 426 -15.77 -9.37 2.65
CA MET A 426 -14.52 -10.03 3.06
C MET A 426 -14.75 -11.48 3.56
N ASN A 427 -15.99 -11.93 3.70
CA ASN A 427 -16.35 -13.29 4.09
C ASN A 427 -16.82 -14.12 2.91
N THR A 428 -17.76 -13.60 2.11
CA THR A 428 -18.30 -14.34 0.97
C THR A 428 -18.53 -13.47 -0.26
N ASN A 429 -18.38 -14.07 -1.45
CA ASN A 429 -18.72 -13.43 -2.71
C ASN A 429 -20.21 -13.26 -2.93
N SER A 430 -21.06 -13.94 -2.17
CA SER A 430 -22.52 -13.83 -2.27
C SER A 430 -23.10 -12.68 -1.47
N PHE A 431 -22.42 -12.21 -0.43
CA PHE A 431 -22.84 -11.03 0.30
C PHE A 431 -22.46 -9.76 -0.49
N PRO A 432 -23.40 -8.83 -0.73
CA PRO A 432 -23.21 -7.79 -1.74
C PRO A 432 -22.56 -6.51 -1.23
N ALA A 433 -22.09 -6.46 0.02
CA ALA A 433 -21.57 -5.27 0.64
C ALA A 433 -20.43 -5.57 1.62
N PHE A 434 -19.60 -4.59 1.91
CA PHE A 434 -18.77 -4.61 3.12
C PHE A 434 -19.64 -4.45 4.36
N CYS A 435 -19.31 -5.14 5.45
CA CYS A 435 -19.96 -4.90 6.73
C CYS A 435 -19.61 -3.51 7.30
N PRO A 436 -20.36 -2.99 8.28
CA PRO A 436 -20.11 -1.64 8.82
C PRO A 436 -18.69 -1.43 9.38
N VAL A 437 -18.06 -2.50 9.89
CA VAL A 437 -16.68 -2.44 10.40
C VAL A 437 -15.70 -2.24 9.23
N CYS A 438 -15.83 -3.03 8.16
CA CYS A 438 -15.02 -2.89 6.96
C CYS A 438 -15.26 -1.54 6.26
N GLN A 439 -16.52 -1.08 6.16
CA GLN A 439 -16.83 0.24 5.61
C GLN A 439 -16.13 1.36 6.38
N ARG A 440 -16.11 1.29 7.72
CA ARG A 440 -15.39 2.25 8.56
C ARG A 440 -13.88 2.20 8.32
N ALA A 441 -13.31 1.01 8.22
CA ALA A 441 -11.88 0.85 7.95
C ALA A 441 -11.49 1.46 6.59
N ILE A 442 -12.26 1.17 5.53
CA ILE A 442 -12.07 1.75 4.20
C ILE A 442 -12.24 3.28 4.24
N GLY A 443 -13.29 3.79 4.90
CA GLY A 443 -13.54 5.23 5.03
C GLY A 443 -12.37 5.96 5.70
N ARG A 444 -11.85 5.41 6.81
CA ARG A 444 -10.66 5.95 7.50
C ARG A 444 -9.42 5.96 6.60
N MET A 445 -9.26 4.96 5.75
CA MET A 445 -8.15 4.92 4.80
C MET A 445 -8.30 6.02 3.74
N ILE A 446 -9.50 6.20 3.17
CA ILE A 446 -9.77 7.28 2.21
C ILE A 446 -9.52 8.64 2.87
N GLU A 447 -10.02 8.86 4.10
CA GLU A 447 -9.78 10.09 4.86
C GLU A 447 -8.28 10.32 5.10
N PHE A 448 -7.55 9.29 5.52
CA PHE A 448 -6.10 9.37 5.75
C PHE A 448 -5.30 9.83 4.51
N TYR A 449 -5.71 9.40 3.32
CA TYR A 449 -5.06 9.79 2.06
C TYR A 449 -5.47 11.19 1.59
N THR A 450 -6.64 11.70 1.99
CA THR A 450 -7.25 12.89 1.36
C THR A 450 -7.50 14.06 2.31
N VAL A 451 -7.36 13.86 3.62
CA VAL A 451 -7.65 14.89 4.64
C VAL A 451 -6.51 14.94 5.65
N GLU A 452 -6.02 16.14 5.97
CA GLU A 452 -5.05 16.30 7.06
C GLU A 452 -5.71 15.94 8.39
N THR A 453 -5.07 15.08 9.17
CA THR A 453 -5.53 14.68 10.50
C THR A 453 -4.66 15.33 11.58
N ASP A 454 -5.27 15.79 12.66
CA ASP A 454 -4.59 16.38 13.82
C ASP A 454 -3.56 15.45 14.49
#